data_964dfa09e21f50b09ea299cd3d3957e0
#
_entry.id   964dfa09e21f50b09ea299cd3d3957e0
#
_cell.length_a   1.000
_cell.length_b   1.000
_cell.length_c   1.000
_cell.angle_alpha   90.00
_cell.angle_beta   90.00
_cell.angle_gamma   90.00
#
_symmetry.space_group_name_H-M   'P 1'
#
loop_
_entity.id
_entity.type
_entity.pdbx_description
1 polymer ?
#
loop_
_entity_poly.entity_id
_entity_poly.type
_entity_poly.pdbx_seq_one_letter_code
_entity_poly.pdbx_strand_id
1 'polypeptide(L)'
;MIQIFTDTSANLPASYIQKYALRVIPLTYLIDGVEAHQDPTVDFDGKAYYNAMRSGTSVTTAMINIAGFLEPLREVLAAGDDAIYIGMSGGISGTAHAASLAVEELKEEFPERKVASIDTYAASLGEGLLVVEAARMLENGASFDEIVEKISQRRHVMCQYFTVDDLAYLERGGRVSKAAAIVGTVLKIKPLLRGDEEGRIVLCGKTRGCKQSLTSLADFYEKLVTDKTEEIGIAHADDAECAQFLLDALRKRGFTGDCLTVCYEPVTGCHVGPGTVALFFYGVHR
;
A
#
# COMPACT_ATOMS: atom_id res chain seq x y z
N MET A 1 22.48 12.39 -8.27
CA MET A 1 22.13 11.13 -7.58
C MET A 1 20.69 10.77 -7.95
N ILE A 2 20.18 9.57 -7.57
CA ILE A 2 18.77 9.21 -7.76
C ILE A 2 18.06 9.33 -6.40
N GLN A 3 16.91 10.01 -6.37
CA GLN A 3 16.05 10.14 -5.19
C GLN A 3 14.79 9.28 -5.38
N ILE A 4 14.47 8.43 -4.40
CA ILE A 4 13.26 7.62 -4.43
C ILE A 4 12.19 8.32 -3.60
N PHE A 5 11.06 8.59 -4.26
CA PHE A 5 9.85 9.15 -3.67
C PHE A 5 8.78 8.07 -3.56
N THR A 6 8.01 8.16 -2.50
CA THR A 6 6.75 7.43 -2.32
C THR A 6 5.73 8.35 -1.63
N ASP A 7 4.58 7.82 -1.27
CA ASP A 7 3.61 8.55 -0.44
C ASP A 7 3.30 7.78 0.86
N THR A 8 2.52 8.38 1.75
CA THR A 8 2.23 7.77 3.05
C THR A 8 1.46 6.46 2.96
N SER A 9 0.80 6.19 1.82
CA SER A 9 0.10 4.91 1.62
C SER A 9 1.01 3.69 1.48
N ALA A 10 2.31 3.89 1.22
CA ALA A 10 3.32 2.81 1.25
C ALA A 10 3.40 2.12 2.62
N ASN A 11 2.92 2.81 3.66
CA ASN A 11 2.79 2.30 5.02
C ASN A 11 4.11 1.73 5.59
N LEU A 12 5.22 2.32 5.19
CA LEU A 12 6.54 1.91 5.65
C LEU A 12 6.83 2.46 7.06
N PRO A 13 7.45 1.66 7.95
CA PRO A 13 7.92 2.16 9.23
C PRO A 13 8.94 3.30 9.07
N ALA A 14 8.96 4.23 10.02
CA ALA A 14 9.91 5.34 10.06
C ALA A 14 11.38 4.88 9.92
N SER A 15 11.71 3.73 10.49
CA SER A 15 13.04 3.12 10.38
C SER A 15 13.44 2.76 8.94
N TYR A 16 12.49 2.34 8.09
CA TYR A 16 12.74 2.06 6.67
C TYR A 16 12.89 3.35 5.88
N ILE A 17 12.04 4.36 6.15
CA ILE A 17 12.12 5.67 5.52
C ILE A 17 13.49 6.30 5.80
N GLN A 18 13.93 6.27 7.04
CA GLN A 18 15.23 6.80 7.44
C GLN A 18 16.40 5.99 6.84
N LYS A 19 16.34 4.65 6.94
CA LYS A 19 17.40 3.76 6.44
C LYS A 19 17.69 3.99 4.96
N TYR A 20 16.66 4.10 4.14
CA TYR A 20 16.77 4.22 2.70
C TYR A 20 16.69 5.67 2.19
N ALA A 21 16.69 6.65 3.09
CA ALA A 21 16.57 8.07 2.76
C ALA A 21 15.39 8.37 1.80
N LEU A 22 14.25 7.69 2.02
CA LEU A 22 13.08 7.84 1.17
C LEU A 22 12.44 9.22 1.35
N ARG A 23 12.00 9.82 0.25
CA ARG A 23 11.22 11.04 0.24
C ARG A 23 9.73 10.68 0.22
N VAL A 24 9.00 11.03 1.28
CA VAL A 24 7.57 10.69 1.41
C VAL A 24 6.71 11.92 1.21
N ILE A 25 5.82 11.87 0.22
CA ILE A 25 4.81 12.90 -0.04
C ILE A 25 3.56 12.54 0.76
N PRO A 26 3.13 13.35 1.74
CA PRO A 26 2.01 12.99 2.59
C PRO A 26 0.67 13.09 1.85
N LEU A 27 -0.15 12.05 1.98
CA LEU A 27 -1.57 12.11 1.68
C LEU A 27 -2.31 12.85 2.80
N THR A 28 -3.38 13.54 2.44
CA THR A 28 -4.25 14.24 3.40
C THR A 28 -5.41 13.33 3.83
N TYR A 29 -5.74 13.35 5.10
CA TYR A 29 -6.99 12.81 5.61
C TYR A 29 -7.71 13.83 6.50
N LEU A 30 -9.02 13.70 6.63
CA LEU A 30 -9.86 14.59 7.43
C LEU A 30 -10.58 13.78 8.50
N ILE A 31 -10.45 14.20 9.74
CA ILE A 31 -11.18 13.65 10.89
C ILE A 31 -12.31 14.63 11.24
N ASP A 32 -13.55 14.21 11.06
CA ASP A 32 -14.74 15.05 11.25
C ASP A 32 -14.63 16.42 10.52
N GLY A 33 -14.00 16.39 9.31
CA GLY A 33 -13.81 17.58 8.48
C GLY A 33 -12.57 18.42 8.80
N VAL A 34 -11.80 18.06 9.82
CA VAL A 34 -10.53 18.71 10.17
C VAL A 34 -9.37 18.00 9.48
N GLU A 35 -8.59 18.74 8.71
CA GLU A 35 -7.44 18.21 7.96
C GLU A 35 -6.31 17.77 8.88
N ALA A 36 -5.71 16.64 8.55
CA ALA A 36 -4.58 16.06 9.25
C ALA A 36 -3.64 15.34 8.26
N HIS A 37 -2.37 15.23 8.65
CA HIS A 37 -1.33 14.50 7.93
C HIS A 37 -0.60 13.56 8.89
N GLN A 38 -0.17 12.41 8.38
CA GLN A 38 0.74 11.56 9.13
C GLN A 38 2.16 12.07 8.96
N ASP A 39 2.88 12.20 10.07
CA ASP A 39 4.34 12.39 10.04
C ASP A 39 5.02 11.06 9.66
N PRO A 40 5.67 10.95 8.49
CA PRO A 40 6.30 9.72 8.06
C PRO A 40 7.56 9.36 8.86
N THR A 41 8.05 10.26 9.72
CA THR A 41 9.22 10.02 10.57
C THR A 41 8.87 9.36 11.91
N VAL A 42 7.57 9.16 12.18
CA VAL A 42 7.06 8.54 13.41
C VAL A 42 6.13 7.38 13.05
N ASP A 43 6.36 6.24 13.71
CA ASP A 43 5.49 5.08 13.52
C ASP A 43 4.06 5.38 14.03
N PHE A 44 3.07 4.99 13.24
CA PHE A 44 1.68 5.25 13.53
C PHE A 44 1.14 4.33 14.63
N ASP A 45 0.70 4.92 15.74
CA ASP A 45 -0.11 4.22 16.75
C ASP A 45 -1.59 4.27 16.39
N GLY A 46 -2.07 3.22 15.76
CA GLY A 46 -3.45 3.13 15.27
C GLY A 46 -4.51 2.95 16.36
N LYS A 47 -4.15 2.62 17.60
CA LYS A 47 -5.15 2.22 18.62
C LYS A 47 -6.19 3.31 18.91
N ALA A 48 -5.76 4.54 19.15
CA ALA A 48 -6.66 5.66 19.38
C ALA A 48 -7.50 5.97 18.14
N TYR A 49 -6.85 5.97 16.96
CA TYR A 49 -7.48 6.23 15.67
C TYR A 49 -8.60 5.23 15.34
N TYR A 50 -8.31 3.93 15.40
CA TYR A 50 -9.30 2.89 15.11
C TYR A 50 -10.40 2.79 16.16
N ASN A 51 -10.14 3.14 17.43
CA ASN A 51 -11.17 3.24 18.45
C ASN A 51 -12.12 4.40 18.17
N ALA A 52 -11.63 5.55 17.71
CA ALA A 52 -12.46 6.66 17.27
C ALA A 52 -13.36 6.24 16.10
N MET A 53 -12.82 5.55 15.10
CA MET A 53 -13.61 5.02 13.98
C MET A 53 -14.70 4.04 14.42
N ARG A 54 -14.41 3.12 15.36
CA ARG A 54 -15.42 2.21 15.96
C ARG A 54 -16.52 2.98 16.70
N SER A 55 -16.19 4.15 17.24
CA SER A 55 -17.13 5.03 17.92
C SER A 55 -17.93 5.94 16.97
N GLY A 56 -17.68 5.84 15.65
CA GLY A 56 -18.45 6.56 14.64
C GLY A 56 -17.78 7.83 14.10
N THR A 57 -16.55 8.14 14.49
CA THR A 57 -15.77 9.25 13.92
C THR A 57 -15.65 9.07 12.40
N SER A 58 -15.98 10.12 11.66
CA SER A 58 -15.90 10.15 10.20
C SER A 58 -14.48 10.47 9.76
N VAL A 59 -13.90 9.60 8.93
CA VAL A 59 -12.62 9.87 8.30
C VAL A 59 -12.76 9.79 6.79
N THR A 60 -12.26 10.81 6.09
CA THR A 60 -12.20 10.89 4.62
C THR A 60 -10.79 11.25 4.19
N THR A 61 -10.47 11.08 2.90
CA THR A 61 -9.13 11.31 2.37
C THR A 61 -9.16 12.17 1.12
N ALA A 62 -8.07 12.86 0.86
CA ALA A 62 -7.83 13.56 -0.38
C ALA A 62 -6.59 13.00 -1.09
N MET A 63 -6.66 12.88 -2.43
CA MET A 63 -5.50 12.51 -3.25
C MET A 63 -4.45 13.61 -3.25
N ILE A 64 -3.20 13.26 -3.52
CA ILE A 64 -2.17 14.24 -3.85
C ILE A 64 -2.47 14.77 -5.25
N ASN A 65 -2.62 16.10 -5.37
CA ASN A 65 -2.84 16.76 -6.65
C ASN A 65 -1.52 17.01 -7.40
N ILE A 66 -1.58 17.51 -8.64
CA ILE A 66 -0.40 17.75 -9.48
C ILE A 66 0.60 18.69 -8.78
N ALA A 67 0.13 19.77 -8.15
CA ALA A 67 1.00 20.74 -7.47
C ALA A 67 1.76 20.10 -6.29
N GLY A 68 1.14 19.15 -5.57
CA GLY A 68 1.78 18.41 -4.48
C GLY A 68 2.93 17.51 -4.95
N PHE A 69 2.98 17.14 -6.23
CA PHE A 69 4.11 16.43 -6.83
C PHE A 69 5.15 17.40 -7.43
N LEU A 70 4.71 18.45 -8.07
CA LEU A 70 5.62 19.40 -8.78
C LEU A 70 6.65 19.99 -7.83
N GLU A 71 6.24 20.47 -6.65
CA GLU A 71 7.13 21.17 -5.73
C GLU A 71 8.30 20.27 -5.25
N PRO A 72 8.07 19.12 -4.62
CA PRO A 72 9.16 18.30 -4.08
C PRO A 72 10.02 17.65 -5.17
N LEU A 73 9.44 17.27 -6.32
CA LEU A 73 10.20 16.71 -7.43
C LEU A 73 11.06 17.78 -8.13
N ARG A 74 10.51 18.99 -8.34
CA ARG A 74 11.25 20.13 -8.93
C ARG A 74 12.47 20.50 -8.10
N GLU A 75 12.35 20.53 -6.77
CA GLU A 75 13.47 20.80 -5.87
C GLU A 75 14.66 19.86 -6.14
N VAL A 76 14.38 18.57 -6.25
CA VAL A 76 15.40 17.53 -6.50
C VAL A 76 16.02 17.66 -7.89
N LEU A 77 15.19 17.86 -8.92
CA LEU A 77 15.66 17.98 -10.30
C LEU A 77 16.51 19.25 -10.48
N ALA A 78 16.10 20.39 -9.87
CA ALA A 78 16.85 21.63 -9.87
C ALA A 78 18.20 21.52 -9.14
N ALA A 79 18.30 20.65 -8.13
CA ALA A 79 19.55 20.33 -7.46
C ALA A 79 20.49 19.45 -8.30
N GLY A 80 20.06 18.97 -9.48
CA GLY A 80 20.85 18.13 -10.39
C GLY A 80 20.72 16.63 -10.12
N ASP A 81 19.76 16.23 -9.32
CA ASP A 81 19.46 14.81 -9.05
C ASP A 81 18.34 14.31 -10.00
N ASP A 82 18.17 13.01 -10.11
CA ASP A 82 17.07 12.33 -10.79
C ASP A 82 16.04 11.84 -9.76
N ALA A 83 14.78 11.65 -10.15
CA ALA A 83 13.72 11.27 -9.22
C ALA A 83 12.83 10.14 -9.75
N ILE A 84 12.55 9.15 -8.89
CA ILE A 84 11.58 8.07 -9.16
C ILE A 84 10.50 8.11 -8.08
N TYR A 85 9.27 8.40 -8.47
CA TYR A 85 8.11 8.23 -7.60
C TYR A 85 7.49 6.85 -7.80
N ILE A 86 7.29 6.13 -6.71
CA ILE A 86 6.66 4.80 -6.66
C ILE A 86 5.49 4.92 -5.70
N GLY A 87 4.27 4.80 -6.19
CA GLY A 87 3.11 5.15 -5.38
C GLY A 87 1.87 4.29 -5.60
N MET A 88 0.84 4.65 -4.87
CA MET A 88 -0.45 3.98 -4.78
C MET A 88 -1.09 3.71 -6.14
N SER A 89 -1.83 2.59 -6.21
CA SER A 89 -2.63 2.19 -7.37
C SER A 89 -3.58 3.26 -7.90
N GLY A 90 -3.48 3.51 -9.21
CA GLY A 90 -4.45 4.31 -9.97
C GLY A 90 -5.85 3.69 -10.03
N GLY A 91 -5.98 2.40 -9.75
CA GLY A 91 -7.27 1.70 -9.66
C GLY A 91 -8.12 2.09 -8.46
N ILE A 92 -7.52 2.72 -7.42
CA ILE A 92 -8.20 3.11 -6.18
C ILE A 92 -8.01 4.58 -5.79
N SER A 93 -7.07 5.30 -6.43
CA SER A 93 -6.79 6.72 -6.16
C SER A 93 -6.38 7.45 -7.43
N GLY A 94 -6.78 8.72 -7.55
CA GLY A 94 -6.30 9.61 -8.61
C GLY A 94 -4.84 10.07 -8.46
N THR A 95 -4.19 9.71 -7.36
CA THR A 95 -2.80 10.12 -7.03
C THR A 95 -1.81 9.70 -8.12
N ALA A 96 -1.88 8.45 -8.61
CA ALA A 96 -0.99 7.96 -9.67
C ALA A 96 -1.11 8.77 -10.97
N HIS A 97 -2.33 9.16 -11.35
CA HIS A 97 -2.56 9.99 -12.53
C HIS A 97 -2.00 11.41 -12.34
N ALA A 98 -2.21 12.02 -11.18
CA ALA A 98 -1.64 13.32 -10.86
C ALA A 98 -0.09 13.30 -10.89
N ALA A 99 0.52 12.23 -10.36
CA ALA A 99 1.97 12.02 -10.42
C ALA A 99 2.47 11.90 -11.88
N SER A 100 1.76 11.15 -12.73
CA SER A 100 2.10 11.01 -14.15
C SER A 100 2.10 12.36 -14.87
N LEU A 101 1.07 13.19 -14.65
CA LEU A 101 0.98 14.52 -15.27
C LEU A 101 2.10 15.45 -14.78
N ALA A 102 2.40 15.43 -13.48
CA ALA A 102 3.51 16.21 -12.93
C ALA A 102 4.87 15.79 -13.52
N VAL A 103 5.07 14.47 -13.68
CA VAL A 103 6.30 13.95 -14.29
C VAL A 103 6.44 14.38 -15.76
N GLU A 104 5.35 14.40 -16.52
CA GLU A 104 5.38 14.89 -17.92
C GLU A 104 5.78 16.36 -17.99
N GLU A 105 5.20 17.21 -17.15
CA GLU A 105 5.57 18.64 -17.06
C GLU A 105 7.05 18.82 -16.68
N LEU A 106 7.52 18.06 -15.69
CA LEU A 106 8.91 18.14 -15.21
C LEU A 106 9.94 17.63 -16.24
N LYS A 107 9.59 16.67 -17.09
CA LYS A 107 10.46 16.25 -18.21
C LYS A 107 10.68 17.37 -19.24
N GLU A 108 9.67 18.20 -19.48
CA GLU A 108 9.80 19.36 -20.36
C GLU A 108 10.65 20.47 -19.72
N GLU A 109 10.46 20.68 -18.41
CA GLU A 109 11.19 21.69 -17.64
C GLU A 109 12.66 21.33 -17.41
N PHE A 110 12.97 20.03 -17.22
CA PHE A 110 14.31 19.51 -16.90
C PHE A 110 14.74 18.40 -17.89
N PRO A 111 14.96 18.72 -19.19
CA PRO A 111 15.28 17.71 -20.21
C PRO A 111 16.59 16.95 -19.96
N GLU A 112 17.49 17.52 -19.13
CA GLU A 112 18.77 16.91 -18.75
C GLU A 112 18.64 15.94 -17.56
N ARG A 113 17.47 15.88 -16.93
CA ARG A 113 17.22 15.03 -15.75
C ARG A 113 16.29 13.87 -16.09
N LYS A 114 16.44 12.80 -15.34
CA LYS A 114 15.51 11.68 -15.42
C LYS A 114 14.48 11.77 -14.31
N VAL A 115 13.22 11.71 -14.66
CA VAL A 115 12.10 11.65 -13.72
C VAL A 115 11.07 10.63 -14.19
N ALA A 116 10.57 9.80 -13.27
CA ALA A 116 9.57 8.79 -13.56
C ALA A 116 8.55 8.66 -12.42
N SER A 117 7.33 8.25 -12.76
CA SER A 117 6.31 7.80 -11.81
C SER A 117 5.91 6.37 -12.14
N ILE A 118 5.80 5.52 -11.11
CA ILE A 118 5.40 4.13 -11.22
C ILE A 118 4.13 3.93 -10.41
N ASP A 119 3.03 3.62 -11.09
CA ASP A 119 1.82 3.10 -10.49
C ASP A 119 2.06 1.65 -10.08
N THR A 120 2.03 1.35 -8.79
CA THR A 120 2.32 0.01 -8.27
C THR A 120 1.18 -0.98 -8.47
N TYR A 121 -0.01 -0.51 -8.82
CA TYR A 121 -1.25 -1.28 -8.75
C TYR A 121 -1.52 -1.84 -7.34
N ALA A 122 -0.89 -1.27 -6.32
CA ALA A 122 -0.92 -1.71 -4.94
C ALA A 122 -1.19 -0.55 -3.99
N ALA A 123 -1.38 -0.86 -2.71
CA ALA A 123 -1.38 0.08 -1.60
C ALA A 123 -0.79 -0.60 -0.37
N SER A 124 -0.52 0.19 0.69
CA SER A 124 0.09 -0.31 1.92
C SER A 124 1.40 -1.06 1.62
N LEU A 125 1.68 -2.15 2.30
CA LEU A 125 2.91 -2.89 2.11
C LEU A 125 3.07 -3.53 0.72
N GLY A 126 2.01 -3.61 -0.09
CA GLY A 126 2.15 -4.01 -1.50
C GLY A 126 2.90 -2.95 -2.33
N GLU A 127 2.66 -1.68 -2.05
CA GLU A 127 3.44 -0.55 -2.55
C GLU A 127 4.78 -0.47 -1.82
N GLY A 128 4.76 -0.53 -0.47
CA GLY A 128 5.96 -0.39 0.36
C GLY A 128 7.06 -1.40 0.05
N LEU A 129 6.74 -2.67 -0.22
CA LEU A 129 7.72 -3.68 -0.61
C LEU A 129 8.39 -3.37 -1.95
N LEU A 130 7.64 -2.82 -2.93
CA LEU A 130 8.20 -2.37 -4.20
C LEU A 130 9.13 -1.15 -4.02
N VAL A 131 8.78 -0.22 -3.12
CA VAL A 131 9.63 0.91 -2.75
C VAL A 131 10.93 0.43 -2.10
N VAL A 132 10.84 -0.53 -1.17
CA VAL A 132 12.02 -1.12 -0.51
C VAL A 132 12.90 -1.87 -1.51
N GLU A 133 12.32 -2.62 -2.47
CA GLU A 133 13.06 -3.28 -3.53
C GLU A 133 13.83 -2.25 -4.39
N ALA A 134 13.19 -1.15 -4.80
CA ALA A 134 13.84 -0.07 -5.54
C ALA A 134 15.00 0.57 -4.76
N ALA A 135 14.80 0.80 -3.46
CA ALA A 135 15.83 1.37 -2.59
C ALA A 135 17.04 0.43 -2.43
N ARG A 136 16.80 -0.86 -2.26
CA ARG A 136 17.87 -1.88 -2.22
C ARG A 136 18.62 -1.98 -3.56
N MET A 137 17.93 -1.88 -4.67
CA MET A 137 18.56 -1.83 -6.00
C MET A 137 19.48 -0.61 -6.12
N LEU A 138 19.02 0.56 -5.65
CA LEU A 138 19.82 1.79 -5.65
C LEU A 138 21.06 1.65 -4.76
N GLU A 139 20.94 1.10 -3.55
CA GLU A 139 22.08 0.80 -2.66
C GLU A 139 23.10 -0.14 -3.31
N ASN A 140 22.65 -1.07 -4.16
CA ASN A 140 23.50 -2.00 -4.91
C ASN A 140 24.02 -1.43 -6.23
N GLY A 141 23.82 -0.13 -6.50
CA GLY A 141 24.38 0.58 -7.64
C GLY A 141 23.59 0.44 -8.95
N ALA A 142 22.34 0.00 -8.90
CA ALA A 142 21.46 -0.05 -10.07
C ALA A 142 21.23 1.37 -10.64
N SER A 143 21.17 1.46 -11.96
CA SER A 143 20.84 2.69 -12.68
C SER A 143 19.36 3.03 -12.60
N PHE A 144 19.02 4.28 -12.93
CA PHE A 144 17.64 4.76 -13.01
C PHE A 144 16.75 3.85 -13.88
N ASP A 145 17.22 3.50 -15.06
CA ASP A 145 16.44 2.73 -16.03
C ASP A 145 16.22 1.28 -15.56
N GLU A 146 17.24 0.67 -14.95
CA GLU A 146 17.13 -0.68 -14.35
C GLU A 146 16.11 -0.72 -13.21
N ILE A 147 16.08 0.31 -12.33
CA ILE A 147 15.11 0.40 -11.25
C ILE A 147 13.69 0.55 -11.83
N VAL A 148 13.50 1.50 -12.76
CA VAL A 148 12.19 1.75 -13.36
C VAL A 148 11.66 0.50 -14.09
N GLU A 149 12.51 -0.17 -14.86
CA GLU A 149 12.12 -1.39 -15.56
C GLU A 149 11.77 -2.51 -14.60
N LYS A 150 12.63 -2.78 -13.61
CA LYS A 150 12.44 -3.87 -12.65
C LYS A 150 11.16 -3.68 -11.85
N ILE A 151 10.92 -2.49 -11.28
CA ILE A 151 9.74 -2.23 -10.46
C ILE A 151 8.46 -2.27 -11.31
N SER A 152 8.52 -1.75 -12.55
CA SER A 152 7.41 -1.84 -13.49
C SER A 152 7.04 -3.27 -13.87
N GLN A 153 7.98 -4.21 -13.86
CA GLN A 153 7.71 -5.63 -14.04
C GLN A 153 7.19 -6.29 -12.75
N ARG A 154 7.83 -6.00 -11.61
CA ARG A 154 7.51 -6.60 -10.31
C ARG A 154 6.10 -6.30 -9.83
N ARG A 155 5.57 -5.12 -10.12
CA ARG A 155 4.19 -4.74 -9.76
C ARG A 155 3.13 -5.71 -10.30
N HIS A 156 3.38 -6.40 -11.41
CA HIS A 156 2.44 -7.36 -12.01
C HIS A 156 2.38 -8.71 -11.29
N VAL A 157 3.31 -8.97 -10.38
CA VAL A 157 3.34 -10.20 -9.56
C VAL A 157 3.20 -9.90 -8.07
N MET A 158 2.97 -8.63 -7.68
CA MET A 158 2.67 -8.24 -6.30
C MET A 158 1.24 -8.64 -5.95
N CYS A 159 1.09 -9.73 -5.22
CA CYS A 159 -0.18 -10.24 -4.70
C CYS A 159 -0.61 -9.44 -3.47
N GLN A 160 -1.88 -9.07 -3.40
CA GLN A 160 -2.51 -8.38 -2.28
C GLN A 160 -3.81 -9.10 -1.95
N TYR A 161 -3.86 -9.79 -0.83
CA TYR A 161 -5.05 -10.50 -0.36
C TYR A 161 -5.40 -10.02 1.04
N PHE A 162 -6.66 -9.69 1.28
CA PHE A 162 -7.07 -9.20 2.58
C PHE A 162 -8.51 -9.56 2.94
N THR A 163 -8.82 -9.42 4.20
CA THR A 163 -10.17 -9.58 4.75
C THR A 163 -10.49 -8.37 5.64
N VAL A 164 -11.74 -7.94 5.61
CA VAL A 164 -12.22 -6.81 6.42
C VAL A 164 -13.32 -7.27 7.37
N ASP A 165 -13.53 -6.54 8.44
CA ASP A 165 -14.64 -6.76 9.36
C ASP A 165 -15.95 -6.21 8.79
N ASP A 166 -15.89 -5.05 8.14
CA ASP A 166 -17.04 -4.35 7.59
C ASP A 166 -16.73 -3.76 6.22
N LEU A 167 -17.38 -4.27 5.17
CA LEU A 167 -17.27 -3.75 3.80
C LEU A 167 -17.80 -2.33 3.62
N ALA A 168 -18.61 -1.83 4.56
CA ALA A 168 -19.18 -0.50 4.50
C ALA A 168 -18.11 0.61 4.47
N TYR A 169 -16.93 0.38 5.04
CA TYR A 169 -15.80 1.31 4.95
C TYR A 169 -15.31 1.47 3.51
N LEU A 170 -15.07 0.36 2.81
CA LEU A 170 -14.66 0.36 1.40
C LEU A 170 -15.75 0.89 0.47
N GLU A 171 -17.03 0.59 0.75
CA GLU A 171 -18.17 1.08 -0.02
C GLU A 171 -18.33 2.61 0.11
N ARG A 172 -18.30 3.13 1.34
CA ARG A 172 -18.38 4.58 1.61
C ARG A 172 -17.24 5.34 0.93
N GLY A 173 -16.04 4.74 0.92
CA GLY A 173 -14.89 5.26 0.21
C GLY A 173 -15.00 5.14 -1.32
N GLY A 174 -15.93 4.34 -1.84
CA GLY A 174 -16.06 4.07 -3.28
C GLY A 174 -14.99 3.14 -3.86
N ARG A 175 -14.26 2.39 -3.03
CA ARG A 175 -13.19 1.45 -3.44
C ARG A 175 -13.71 0.06 -3.70
N VAL A 176 -14.96 -0.24 -3.36
CA VAL A 176 -15.70 -1.42 -3.83
C VAL A 176 -17.10 -0.99 -4.27
N SER A 177 -17.71 -1.78 -5.16
CA SER A 177 -19.08 -1.51 -5.62
C SER A 177 -20.11 -1.86 -4.53
N LYS A 178 -21.29 -1.18 -4.57
CA LYS A 178 -22.43 -1.51 -3.68
C LYS A 178 -22.84 -2.99 -3.78
N ALA A 179 -22.76 -3.58 -4.95
CA ALA A 179 -23.08 -4.99 -5.15
C ALA A 179 -22.12 -5.94 -4.38
N ALA A 180 -20.85 -5.58 -4.28
CA ALA A 180 -19.89 -6.33 -3.49
C ALA A 180 -20.16 -6.19 -1.97
N ALA A 181 -20.58 -5.01 -1.51
CA ALA A 181 -20.87 -4.73 -0.11
C ALA A 181 -22.08 -5.51 0.44
N ILE A 182 -23.09 -5.79 -0.37
CA ILE A 182 -24.29 -6.57 0.04
C ILE A 182 -23.91 -7.97 0.54
N VAL A 183 -22.84 -8.56 0.02
CA VAL A 183 -22.36 -9.89 0.44
C VAL A 183 -21.85 -9.89 1.89
N GLY A 184 -21.36 -8.76 2.40
CA GLY A 184 -20.79 -8.63 3.74
C GLY A 184 -21.82 -8.41 4.87
N THR A 185 -23.10 -8.20 4.56
CA THR A 185 -24.14 -7.91 5.57
C THR A 185 -24.63 -9.12 6.37
N VAL A 186 -24.22 -10.34 5.96
CA VAL A 186 -24.62 -11.58 6.66
C VAL A 186 -23.70 -11.83 7.85
N LEU A 187 -24.29 -11.99 9.02
CA LEU A 187 -23.59 -12.16 10.31
C LEU A 187 -22.47 -13.23 10.24
N LYS A 188 -21.25 -12.83 10.64
CA LYS A 188 -20.03 -13.65 10.65
C LYS A 188 -19.49 -14.08 9.28
N ILE A 189 -20.00 -13.59 8.16
CA ILE A 189 -19.35 -13.78 6.86
C ILE A 189 -18.23 -12.75 6.71
N LYS A 190 -17.04 -13.24 6.39
CA LYS A 190 -15.85 -12.44 6.11
C LYS A 190 -15.57 -12.46 4.60
N PRO A 191 -15.53 -11.30 3.93
CA PRO A 191 -15.13 -11.23 2.54
C PRO A 191 -13.64 -11.51 2.41
N LEU A 192 -13.26 -12.16 1.32
CA LEU A 192 -11.87 -12.26 0.86
C LEU A 192 -11.74 -11.35 -0.36
N LEU A 193 -10.82 -10.42 -0.28
CA LEU A 193 -10.59 -9.37 -1.26
C LEU A 193 -9.18 -9.49 -1.82
N ARG A 194 -8.99 -9.01 -3.05
CA ARG A 194 -7.66 -8.90 -3.67
C ARG A 194 -7.58 -7.65 -4.54
N GLY A 195 -6.35 -7.23 -4.89
CA GLY A 195 -6.12 -6.35 -6.02
C GLY A 195 -6.26 -7.12 -7.34
N ASP A 196 -7.00 -6.57 -8.32
CA ASP A 196 -7.03 -7.11 -9.68
C ASP A 196 -5.83 -6.63 -10.52
N GLU A 197 -5.78 -7.04 -11.77
CA GLU A 197 -4.71 -6.73 -12.71
C GLU A 197 -4.56 -5.23 -13.02
N GLU A 198 -5.61 -4.45 -12.73
CA GLU A 198 -5.64 -2.98 -12.87
C GLU A 198 -5.52 -2.26 -11.51
N GLY A 199 -5.22 -2.99 -10.45
CA GLY A 199 -5.03 -2.45 -9.10
C GLY A 199 -6.33 -2.04 -8.38
N ARG A 200 -7.51 -2.50 -8.87
CA ARG A 200 -8.80 -2.28 -8.20
C ARG A 200 -9.07 -3.36 -7.17
N ILE A 201 -9.81 -3.01 -6.14
CA ILE A 201 -10.22 -3.98 -5.11
C ILE A 201 -11.41 -4.79 -5.62
N VAL A 202 -11.26 -6.11 -5.64
CA VAL A 202 -12.31 -7.05 -6.05
C VAL A 202 -12.54 -8.16 -5.03
N LEU A 203 -13.78 -8.62 -4.95
CA LEU A 203 -14.14 -9.78 -4.13
C LEU A 203 -13.66 -11.06 -4.82
N CYS A 204 -12.85 -11.88 -4.14
CA CYS A 204 -12.37 -13.16 -4.65
C CYS A 204 -12.90 -14.36 -3.88
N GLY A 205 -13.63 -14.14 -2.78
CA GLY A 205 -14.22 -15.22 -2.00
C GLY A 205 -14.95 -14.71 -0.75
N LYS A 206 -15.45 -15.65 0.02
CA LYS A 206 -16.05 -15.40 1.34
C LYS A 206 -15.88 -16.61 2.24
N THR A 207 -15.69 -16.37 3.52
CA THR A 207 -15.59 -17.41 4.54
C THR A 207 -16.45 -17.09 5.75
N ARG A 208 -16.46 -17.97 6.75
CA ARG A 208 -17.18 -17.74 7.98
C ARG A 208 -16.23 -17.67 9.18
N GLY A 209 -16.14 -16.49 9.77
CA GLY A 209 -15.31 -16.23 10.96
C GLY A 209 -13.86 -15.83 10.63
N CYS A 210 -13.24 -15.09 11.56
CA CYS A 210 -11.91 -14.50 11.39
C CYS A 210 -10.82 -15.54 11.10
N LYS A 211 -10.69 -16.58 11.93
CA LYS A 211 -9.62 -17.59 11.77
C LYS A 211 -9.67 -18.27 10.41
N GLN A 212 -10.87 -18.56 9.89
CA GLN A 212 -11.00 -19.19 8.57
C GLN A 212 -10.62 -18.22 7.45
N SER A 213 -10.93 -16.93 7.57
CA SER A 213 -10.50 -15.96 6.55
C SER A 213 -8.98 -15.83 6.50
N LEU A 214 -8.31 -15.77 7.65
CA LEU A 214 -6.84 -15.71 7.71
C LEU A 214 -6.20 -17.02 7.19
N THR A 215 -6.79 -18.18 7.48
CA THR A 215 -6.35 -19.44 6.89
C THR A 215 -6.46 -19.40 5.37
N SER A 216 -7.55 -18.85 4.83
CA SER A 216 -7.73 -18.70 3.37
C SER A 216 -6.72 -17.74 2.74
N LEU A 217 -6.31 -16.66 3.44
CA LEU A 217 -5.21 -15.81 2.98
C LEU A 217 -3.90 -16.59 2.87
N ALA A 218 -3.61 -17.43 3.87
CA ALA A 218 -2.44 -18.30 3.84
C ALA A 218 -2.53 -19.39 2.77
N ASP A 219 -3.74 -19.87 2.41
CA ASP A 219 -3.96 -20.81 1.30
C ASP A 219 -3.70 -20.15 -0.06
N PHE A 220 -4.08 -18.88 -0.25
CA PHE A 220 -3.72 -18.12 -1.44
C PHE A 220 -2.20 -17.94 -1.56
N TYR A 221 -1.53 -17.62 -0.45
CA TYR A 221 -0.07 -17.56 -0.43
C TYR A 221 0.56 -18.87 -0.89
N GLU A 222 0.19 -20.01 -0.25
CA GLU A 222 0.76 -21.32 -0.58
C GLU A 222 0.57 -21.68 -2.06
N LYS A 223 -0.56 -21.30 -2.64
CA LYS A 223 -0.89 -21.57 -4.04
C LYS A 223 -0.12 -20.72 -5.03
N LEU A 224 0.19 -19.48 -4.67
CA LEU A 224 0.67 -18.46 -5.61
C LEU A 224 2.14 -18.08 -5.41
N VAL A 225 2.70 -18.27 -4.22
CA VAL A 225 4.08 -17.85 -3.91
C VAL A 225 5.10 -18.55 -4.81
N THR A 226 6.07 -17.77 -5.29
CA THR A 226 7.17 -18.30 -6.12
C THR A 226 8.39 -18.65 -5.29
N ASP A 227 8.66 -17.86 -4.24
CA ASP A 227 9.80 -18.07 -3.33
C ASP A 227 9.35 -17.84 -1.88
N LYS A 228 9.43 -18.89 -1.07
CA LYS A 228 9.04 -18.85 0.36
C LYS A 228 10.08 -18.20 1.25
N THR A 229 11.21 -17.77 0.72
CA THR A 229 12.27 -17.05 1.43
C THR A 229 12.19 -15.54 1.19
N GLU A 230 11.41 -15.10 0.18
CA GLU A 230 11.26 -13.70 -0.15
C GLU A 230 10.45 -12.94 0.90
N GLU A 231 10.81 -11.68 1.17
CA GLU A 231 10.14 -10.85 2.17
C GLU A 231 8.66 -10.65 1.83
N ILE A 232 7.82 -10.74 2.86
CA ILE A 232 6.38 -10.49 2.77
C ILE A 232 5.96 -9.33 3.67
N GLY A 233 4.76 -8.79 3.41
CA GLY A 233 4.12 -7.78 4.25
C GLY A 233 2.83 -8.29 4.88
N ILE A 234 2.59 -7.94 6.14
CA ILE A 234 1.29 -8.08 6.80
C ILE A 234 0.90 -6.71 7.35
N ALA A 235 -0.26 -6.19 6.94
CA ALA A 235 -0.81 -4.98 7.53
C ALA A 235 -2.11 -5.30 8.29
N HIS A 236 -2.32 -4.64 9.43
CA HIS A 236 -3.53 -4.82 10.22
C HIS A 236 -4.12 -3.47 10.69
N ALA A 237 -5.42 -3.39 10.82
CA ALA A 237 -6.12 -2.21 11.33
C ALA A 237 -6.52 -2.44 12.80
N ASP A 238 -5.58 -2.25 13.73
CA ASP A 238 -5.71 -2.47 15.17
C ASP A 238 -6.15 -3.92 15.52
N ASP A 239 -5.53 -4.92 14.86
CA ASP A 239 -5.74 -6.35 15.12
C ASP A 239 -4.42 -7.13 14.98
N ALA A 240 -3.45 -6.83 15.84
CA ALA A 240 -2.14 -7.46 15.84
C ALA A 240 -2.20 -8.98 16.14
N GLU A 241 -3.21 -9.43 16.90
CA GLU A 241 -3.38 -10.85 17.19
C GLU A 241 -3.74 -11.66 15.94
N CYS A 242 -4.63 -11.12 15.10
CA CYS A 242 -4.97 -11.72 13.83
C CYS A 242 -3.81 -11.66 12.83
N ALA A 243 -3.01 -10.60 12.83
CA ALA A 243 -1.79 -10.51 12.03
C ALA A 243 -0.77 -11.59 12.44
N GLN A 244 -0.56 -11.79 13.74
CA GLN A 244 0.32 -12.86 14.25
C GLN A 244 -0.20 -14.25 13.90
N PHE A 245 -1.52 -14.48 14.03
CA PHE A 245 -2.13 -15.76 13.62
C PHE A 245 -1.88 -16.04 12.14
N LEU A 246 -1.99 -15.03 11.27
CA LEU A 246 -1.70 -15.18 9.84
C LEU A 246 -0.22 -15.54 9.62
N LEU A 247 0.71 -14.85 10.27
CA LEU A 247 2.14 -15.16 10.17
C LEU A 247 2.44 -16.60 10.60
N ASP A 248 1.87 -17.05 11.71
CA ASP A 248 2.03 -18.43 12.17
C ASP A 248 1.47 -19.45 11.17
N ALA A 249 0.36 -19.11 10.51
CA ALA A 249 -0.22 -19.94 9.46
C ALA A 249 0.66 -20.02 8.21
N LEU A 250 1.33 -18.93 7.84
CA LEU A 250 2.30 -18.88 6.74
C LEU A 250 3.58 -19.68 7.08
N ARG A 251 4.11 -19.53 8.31
CA ARG A 251 5.25 -20.34 8.79
C ARG A 251 4.98 -21.84 8.70
N LYS A 252 3.77 -22.27 9.09
CA LYS A 252 3.34 -23.67 8.97
C LYS A 252 3.28 -24.16 7.52
N ARG A 253 3.13 -23.26 6.54
CA ARG A 253 3.15 -23.55 5.09
C ARG A 253 4.56 -23.42 4.47
N GLY A 254 5.58 -23.27 5.31
CA GLY A 254 6.97 -23.27 4.90
C GLY A 254 7.52 -21.89 4.52
N PHE A 255 6.85 -20.81 4.86
CA PHE A 255 7.43 -19.46 4.75
C PHE A 255 8.60 -19.32 5.72
N THR A 256 9.78 -18.93 5.23
CA THR A 256 11.01 -18.77 6.01
C THR A 256 11.64 -17.39 5.90
N GLY A 257 11.14 -16.55 5.00
CA GLY A 257 11.65 -15.20 4.77
C GLY A 257 11.35 -14.21 5.91
N ASP A 258 11.71 -12.96 5.70
CA ASP A 258 11.37 -11.86 6.60
C ASP A 258 9.93 -11.42 6.41
N CYS A 259 9.30 -10.96 7.49
CA CYS A 259 7.93 -10.44 7.47
C CYS A 259 7.90 -9.05 8.08
N LEU A 260 7.56 -8.05 7.26
CA LEU A 260 7.26 -6.71 7.74
C LEU A 260 5.80 -6.67 8.19
N THR A 261 5.57 -6.44 9.49
CA THR A 261 4.21 -6.30 10.05
C THR A 261 3.99 -4.87 10.52
N VAL A 262 2.90 -4.24 10.07
CA VAL A 262 2.58 -2.84 10.39
C VAL A 262 1.11 -2.67 10.75
N CYS A 263 0.80 -1.62 11.51
CA CYS A 263 -0.56 -1.08 11.59
C CYS A 263 -0.84 -0.26 10.33
N TYR A 264 -2.03 -0.41 9.75
CA TYR A 264 -2.45 0.44 8.63
C TYR A 264 -2.41 1.91 9.04
N GLU A 265 -1.76 2.73 8.22
CA GLU A 265 -1.74 4.18 8.34
C GLU A 265 -3.14 4.80 8.11
N PRO A 266 -3.38 6.07 8.50
CA PRO A 266 -4.73 6.65 8.49
C PRO A 266 -5.44 6.65 7.14
N VAL A 267 -4.71 6.86 6.04
CA VAL A 267 -5.30 7.06 4.71
C VAL A 267 -5.87 5.76 4.14
N THR A 268 -5.09 4.70 4.08
CA THR A 268 -5.59 3.39 3.64
C THR A 268 -6.48 2.76 4.71
N GLY A 269 -6.13 2.95 5.98
CA GLY A 269 -6.85 2.43 7.13
C GLY A 269 -8.31 2.86 7.22
N CYS A 270 -8.64 4.13 6.91
CA CYS A 270 -10.02 4.60 6.96
C CYS A 270 -10.93 3.94 5.90
N HIS A 271 -10.35 3.48 4.80
CA HIS A 271 -11.08 2.80 3.73
C HIS A 271 -11.28 1.31 4.01
N VAL A 272 -10.29 0.64 4.59
CA VAL A 272 -10.42 -0.78 4.92
C VAL A 272 -11.15 -1.03 6.24
N GLY A 273 -11.06 -0.08 7.17
CA GLY A 273 -11.73 -0.12 8.48
C GLY A 273 -11.03 -0.98 9.53
N PRO A 274 -11.41 -0.80 10.82
CA PRO A 274 -10.88 -1.57 11.94
C PRO A 274 -11.07 -3.08 11.77
N GLY A 275 -10.12 -3.89 12.27
CA GLY A 275 -10.17 -5.34 12.22
C GLY A 275 -9.76 -5.96 10.86
N THR A 276 -9.30 -5.13 9.91
CA THR A 276 -8.75 -5.58 8.63
C THR A 276 -7.38 -6.23 8.84
N VAL A 277 -7.13 -7.32 8.11
CA VAL A 277 -5.81 -7.95 7.98
C VAL A 277 -5.52 -8.22 6.51
N ALA A 278 -4.34 -7.81 6.05
CA ALA A 278 -3.89 -7.96 4.68
C ALA A 278 -2.53 -8.65 4.61
N LEU A 279 -2.32 -9.37 3.52
CA LEU A 279 -1.10 -10.09 3.17
C LEU A 279 -0.60 -9.62 1.81
N PHE A 280 0.68 -9.32 1.73
CA PHE A 280 1.38 -8.87 0.54
C PHE A 280 2.59 -9.75 0.27
N PHE A 281 2.71 -10.27 -0.94
CA PHE A 281 3.80 -11.18 -1.32
C PHE A 281 3.96 -11.22 -2.85
N TYR A 282 5.09 -11.68 -3.33
CA TYR A 282 5.31 -11.90 -4.75
C TYR A 282 4.88 -13.32 -5.16
N GLY A 283 4.02 -13.39 -6.18
CA GLY A 283 3.46 -14.66 -6.67
C GLY A 283 3.71 -14.88 -8.17
N VAL A 284 3.15 -15.96 -8.70
CA VAL A 284 3.19 -16.26 -10.14
C VAL A 284 2.38 -15.25 -10.97
N HIS A 285 1.39 -14.64 -10.37
CA HIS A 285 0.56 -13.52 -10.87
C HIS A 285 -0.16 -12.90 -9.69
N ARG A 286 -0.70 -11.67 -9.87
CA ARG A 286 -1.48 -11.00 -8.82
C ARG A 286 -2.91 -11.53 -8.73
#